data_ec397a8581111f6f3772a152b14d501a
#
_entry.id   ec397a8581111f6f3772a152b14d501a
#
_cell.length_a   1.000
_cell.length_b   1.000
_cell.length_c   1.000
_cell.angle_alpha   90.00
_cell.angle_beta   90.00
_cell.angle_gamma   90.00
#
_symmetry.space_group_name_H-M   'P 1'
#
loop_
_entity.id
_entity.type
_entity.pdbx_description
1 polymer ?
#
loop_
_entity_poly.entity_id
_entity_poly.type
_entity_poly.pdbx_seq_one_letter_code
_entity_poly.pdbx_strand_id
1 'polypeptide(L)'
;MKIGMILDAPFPTDPRVSNEASALINSGHDVFLFCISFKKDFKRNDILNSIKVKRYYCSNLLYKFSALAYTFPFYKYFMSRKISHFIKENEIEHLHIHDIQIASSVFHANKTNIPTTLDLHENRPEIMKFYKHVNSNLGKILISPQKWKIA
;
A
#
# COMPACT_ATOMS: atom_id res chain seq x y z
N MET A 1 8.40 -14.95 12.48
CA MET A 1 8.73 -13.56 12.06
C MET A 1 7.49 -12.68 12.15
N LYS A 2 7.69 -11.40 12.40
CA LYS A 2 6.64 -10.36 12.32
C LYS A 2 6.61 -9.78 10.90
N ILE A 3 5.58 -10.15 10.14
CA ILE A 3 5.42 -9.73 8.73
C ILE A 3 4.45 -8.57 8.66
N GLY A 4 4.89 -7.46 8.10
CA GLY A 4 4.06 -6.29 7.82
C GLY A 4 3.57 -6.28 6.38
N MET A 5 2.31 -6.62 6.16
CA MET A 5 1.64 -6.49 4.87
C MET A 5 1.15 -5.05 4.70
N ILE A 6 1.43 -4.44 3.56
CA ILE A 6 1.07 -3.03 3.27
C ILE A 6 0.09 -2.99 2.10
N LEU A 7 -1.14 -2.59 2.38
CA LEU A 7 -2.24 -2.52 1.42
C LEU A 7 -2.73 -1.07 1.27
N ASP A 8 -2.73 -0.54 0.05
CA ASP A 8 -3.24 0.80 -0.28
C ASP A 8 -4.75 0.78 -0.62
N ALA A 9 -5.51 0.01 0.14
CA ALA A 9 -6.96 -0.13 0.01
C ALA A 9 -7.60 -0.42 1.38
N PRO A 10 -8.93 -0.29 1.52
CA PRO A 10 -9.65 -0.80 2.68
C PRO A 10 -9.56 -2.32 2.78
N PHE A 11 -9.58 -2.84 4.01
CA PHE A 11 -9.60 -4.29 4.28
C PHE A 11 -10.81 -4.63 5.18
N PRO A 12 -11.50 -5.76 4.95
CA PRO A 12 -11.22 -6.89 4.04
C PRO A 12 -12.01 -6.80 2.72
N THR A 13 -11.45 -6.18 1.71
CA THR A 13 -12.09 -6.09 0.38
C THR A 13 -11.37 -6.91 -0.69
N ASP A 14 -10.12 -7.31 -0.42
CA ASP A 14 -9.29 -8.10 -1.33
C ASP A 14 -9.10 -9.53 -0.80
N PRO A 15 -9.74 -10.54 -1.43
CA PRO A 15 -9.61 -11.93 -1.01
C PRO A 15 -8.17 -12.47 -1.13
N ARG A 16 -7.39 -11.95 -2.08
CA ARG A 16 -6.00 -12.35 -2.29
C ARG A 16 -5.17 -12.02 -1.06
N VAL A 17 -5.23 -10.78 -0.58
CA VAL A 17 -4.51 -10.34 0.64
C VAL A 17 -4.92 -11.19 1.85
N SER A 18 -6.22 -11.53 1.96
CA SER A 18 -6.71 -12.41 3.04
C SER A 18 -6.13 -13.82 2.95
N ASN A 19 -6.05 -14.39 1.73
CA ASN A 19 -5.50 -15.72 1.50
C ASN A 19 -4.00 -15.77 1.79
N GLU A 20 -3.25 -14.79 1.32
CA GLU A 20 -1.80 -14.70 1.57
C GLU A 20 -1.52 -14.51 3.07
N ALA A 21 -2.24 -13.63 3.75
CA ALA A 21 -2.13 -13.45 5.19
C ALA A 21 -2.42 -14.75 5.95
N SER A 22 -3.45 -15.49 5.54
CA SER A 22 -3.79 -16.78 6.15
C SER A 22 -2.70 -17.83 5.92
N ALA A 23 -2.10 -17.89 4.73
CA ALA A 23 -1.00 -18.79 4.44
C ALA A 23 0.23 -18.48 5.30
N LEU A 24 0.56 -17.20 5.48
CA LEU A 24 1.67 -16.78 6.35
C LEU A 24 1.41 -17.13 7.82
N ILE A 25 0.18 -16.93 8.32
CA ILE A 25 -0.20 -17.30 9.69
C ILE A 25 -0.09 -18.81 9.87
N ASN A 26 -0.61 -19.60 8.93
CA ASN A 26 -0.53 -21.06 8.97
C ASN A 26 0.92 -21.57 8.94
N SER A 27 1.84 -20.78 8.38
CA SER A 27 3.27 -21.05 8.38
C SER A 27 3.99 -20.57 9.66
N GLY A 28 3.24 -20.14 10.68
CA GLY A 28 3.77 -19.76 11.98
C GLY A 28 4.32 -18.32 12.05
N HIS A 29 3.87 -17.42 11.16
CA HIS A 29 4.25 -16.03 11.19
C HIS A 29 3.20 -15.16 11.91
N ASP A 30 3.65 -14.09 12.55
CA ASP A 30 2.81 -13.02 13.07
C ASP A 30 2.52 -12.01 11.95
N VAL A 31 1.26 -11.89 11.53
CA VAL A 31 0.89 -11.01 10.42
C VAL A 31 0.22 -9.73 10.93
N PHE A 32 0.80 -8.61 10.57
CA PHE A 32 0.30 -7.26 10.77
C PHE A 32 -0.08 -6.66 9.42
N LEU A 33 -1.30 -6.17 9.29
CA LEU A 33 -1.77 -5.56 8.05
C LEU A 33 -1.98 -4.06 8.23
N PHE A 34 -1.18 -3.26 7.53
CA PHE A 34 -1.46 -1.86 7.30
C PHE A 34 -2.49 -1.72 6.19
N CYS A 35 -3.58 -1.02 6.42
CA CYS A 35 -4.56 -0.68 5.39
C CYS A 35 -5.12 0.72 5.61
N ILE A 36 -5.80 1.27 4.59
CA ILE A 36 -6.41 2.59 4.68
C ILE A 36 -7.90 2.50 5.01
N SER A 37 -8.44 3.60 5.55
CA SER A 37 -9.88 3.82 5.69
C SER A 37 -10.25 5.19 5.16
N PHE A 38 -11.31 5.25 4.35
CA PHE A 38 -11.87 6.51 3.85
C PHE A 38 -12.88 7.14 4.82
N LYS A 39 -13.37 6.37 5.79
CA LYS A 39 -14.25 6.87 6.84
C LYS A 39 -13.41 7.42 8.00
N LYS A 40 -13.88 8.50 8.64
CA LYS A 40 -13.21 9.04 9.84
C LYS A 40 -13.52 8.21 11.08
N ASP A 41 -14.73 7.68 11.14
CA ASP A 41 -15.17 6.78 12.20
C ASP A 41 -14.82 5.33 11.79
N PHE A 42 -13.68 4.84 12.28
CA PHE A 42 -13.19 3.49 12.03
C PHE A 42 -12.43 2.93 13.22
N LYS A 43 -12.51 1.64 13.42
CA LYS A 43 -11.73 0.91 14.41
C LYS A 43 -10.28 0.82 13.93
N ARG A 44 -9.38 1.58 14.58
CA ARG A 44 -7.97 1.67 14.17
C ARG A 44 -7.25 0.33 14.25
N ASN A 45 -7.42 -0.38 15.36
CA ASN A 45 -6.81 -1.69 15.60
C ASN A 45 -7.91 -2.74 15.63
N ASP A 46 -7.72 -3.82 14.91
CA ASP A 46 -8.67 -4.91 14.82
C ASP A 46 -7.94 -6.24 14.67
N ILE A 47 -8.62 -7.35 14.96
CA ILE A 47 -8.12 -8.69 14.67
C ILE A 47 -9.19 -9.39 13.83
N LEU A 48 -8.83 -9.73 12.60
CA LEU A 48 -9.69 -10.43 11.66
C LEU A 48 -8.98 -11.72 11.21
N ASN A 49 -9.56 -12.87 11.50
CA ASN A 49 -8.97 -14.18 11.16
C ASN A 49 -7.49 -14.29 11.57
N SER A 50 -7.17 -13.89 12.80
CA SER A 50 -5.80 -13.83 13.37
C SER A 50 -4.87 -12.79 12.72
N ILE A 51 -5.33 -12.03 11.73
CA ILE A 51 -4.58 -10.91 11.14
C ILE A 51 -4.72 -9.70 12.06
N LYS A 52 -3.60 -9.12 12.48
CA LYS A 52 -3.55 -7.90 13.30
C LYS A 52 -3.69 -6.67 12.39
N VAL A 53 -4.91 -6.18 12.18
CA VAL A 53 -5.23 -5.10 11.24
C VAL A 53 -5.02 -3.73 11.87
N LYS A 54 -4.26 -2.87 11.20
CA LYS A 54 -4.03 -1.46 11.57
C LYS A 54 -4.54 -0.56 10.45
N ARG A 55 -5.65 0.16 10.70
CA ARG A 55 -6.25 1.07 9.73
C ARG A 55 -5.76 2.50 9.93
N TYR A 56 -5.51 3.18 8.83
CA TYR A 56 -5.09 4.57 8.82
C TYR A 56 -6.02 5.42 7.96
N TYR A 57 -6.47 6.54 8.51
CA TYR A 57 -7.33 7.44 7.75
C TYR A 57 -6.61 8.01 6.52
N CYS A 58 -7.27 7.91 5.38
CA CYS A 58 -6.88 8.54 4.14
C CYS A 58 -8.11 9.23 3.53
N SER A 59 -8.08 10.54 3.35
CA SER A 59 -9.20 11.22 2.70
C SER A 59 -9.27 10.85 1.22
N ASN A 60 -10.48 10.86 0.66
CA ASN A 60 -10.68 10.59 -0.78
C ASN A 60 -9.87 11.55 -1.66
N LEU A 61 -9.68 12.80 -1.23
CA LEU A 61 -8.86 13.77 -1.96
C LEU A 61 -7.39 13.35 -1.96
N LEU A 62 -6.85 12.97 -0.80
CA LEU A 62 -5.48 12.50 -0.68
C LEU A 62 -5.27 11.20 -1.49
N TYR A 63 -6.24 10.29 -1.46
CA TYR A 63 -6.15 9.05 -2.22
C TYR A 63 -6.11 9.29 -3.74
N LYS A 64 -6.80 10.31 -4.24
CA LYS A 64 -6.68 10.70 -5.66
C LYS A 64 -5.26 11.08 -6.06
N PHE A 65 -4.45 11.59 -5.13
CA PHE A 65 -3.02 11.83 -5.36
C PHE A 65 -2.19 10.56 -5.46
N SER A 66 -2.70 9.40 -5.07
CA SER A 66 -2.00 8.12 -5.28
C SER A 66 -1.83 7.82 -6.78
N ALA A 67 -2.79 8.21 -7.62
CA ALA A 67 -2.66 8.11 -9.08
C ALA A 67 -1.49 8.96 -9.64
N LEU A 68 -1.04 9.94 -8.88
CA LEU A 68 0.08 10.83 -9.18
C LEU A 68 1.34 10.50 -8.34
N ALA A 69 1.37 9.32 -7.70
CA ALA A 69 2.41 8.96 -6.72
C ALA A 69 3.83 9.03 -7.31
N TYR A 70 3.99 8.77 -8.60
CA TYR A 70 5.26 8.84 -9.32
C TYR A 70 5.48 10.17 -10.07
N THR A 71 4.54 11.09 -9.98
CA THR A 71 4.66 12.44 -10.57
C THR A 71 4.90 13.49 -9.49
N PHE A 72 4.18 13.40 -8.37
CA PHE A 72 4.28 14.32 -7.25
C PHE A 72 4.53 13.56 -5.94
N PRO A 73 5.49 14.00 -5.12
CA PRO A 73 5.91 13.24 -3.94
C PRO A 73 4.99 13.37 -2.73
N PHE A 74 3.89 14.14 -2.80
CA PHE A 74 3.03 14.40 -1.64
C PHE A 74 2.44 13.13 -1.02
N TYR A 75 1.89 12.25 -1.86
CA TYR A 75 1.35 10.98 -1.40
C TYR A 75 2.42 10.10 -0.75
N LYS A 76 3.59 10.02 -1.38
CA LYS A 76 4.76 9.30 -0.88
C LYS A 76 5.13 9.73 0.53
N TYR A 77 5.32 11.03 0.77
CA TYR A 77 5.73 11.54 2.08
C TYR A 77 4.65 11.37 3.14
N PHE A 78 3.38 11.57 2.78
CA PHE A 78 2.28 11.39 3.70
C PHE A 78 2.15 9.94 4.16
N MET A 79 2.18 8.99 3.22
CA MET A 79 2.05 7.58 3.54
C MET A 79 3.29 7.02 4.23
N SER A 80 4.49 7.45 3.82
CA SER A 80 5.73 6.98 4.44
C SER A 80 5.81 7.28 5.95
N ARG A 81 5.27 8.41 6.41
CA ARG A 81 5.23 8.71 7.85
C ARG A 81 4.36 7.70 8.62
N LYS A 82 3.20 7.34 8.06
CA LYS A 82 2.28 6.35 8.66
C LYS A 82 2.89 4.95 8.64
N ILE A 83 3.51 4.57 7.53
CA ILE A 83 4.18 3.27 7.35
C ILE A 83 5.38 3.16 8.28
N SER A 84 6.19 4.20 8.41
CA SER A 84 7.32 4.21 9.35
C SER A 84 6.87 4.02 10.82
N HIS A 85 5.76 4.65 11.19
CA HIS A 85 5.17 4.43 12.51
C HIS A 85 4.68 2.99 12.70
N PHE A 86 3.99 2.45 11.69
CA PHE A 86 3.51 1.06 11.67
C PHE A 86 4.67 0.06 11.81
N ILE A 87 5.75 0.24 11.06
CA ILE A 87 6.94 -0.61 11.13
C ILE A 87 7.51 -0.63 12.55
N LYS A 88 7.71 0.55 13.14
CA LYS A 88 8.29 0.70 14.48
C LYS A 88 7.39 0.17 15.58
N GLU A 89 6.09 0.53 15.54
CA GLU A 89 5.10 0.15 16.55
C GLU A 89 4.94 -1.37 16.66
N ASN A 90 5.09 -2.08 15.55
CA ASN A 90 4.87 -3.53 15.51
C ASN A 90 6.18 -4.34 15.38
N GLU A 91 7.34 -3.67 15.38
CA GLU A 91 8.67 -4.32 15.26
C GLU A 91 8.73 -5.25 14.05
N ILE A 92 8.33 -4.74 12.87
CA ILE A 92 8.23 -5.53 11.64
C ILE A 92 9.62 -5.99 11.19
N GLU A 93 9.73 -7.29 10.88
CA GLU A 93 10.97 -7.95 10.45
C GLU A 93 11.00 -8.21 8.94
N HIS A 94 9.83 -8.24 8.27
CA HIS A 94 9.70 -8.38 6.82
C HIS A 94 8.51 -7.56 6.32
N LEU A 95 8.68 -6.90 5.17
CA LEU A 95 7.63 -6.13 4.52
C LEU A 95 7.10 -6.87 3.31
N HIS A 96 5.78 -7.00 3.21
CA HIS A 96 5.10 -7.51 2.04
C HIS A 96 4.20 -6.42 1.48
N ILE A 97 4.55 -5.90 0.30
CA ILE A 97 3.90 -4.74 -0.32
C ILE A 97 2.93 -5.24 -1.37
N HIS A 98 1.66 -4.85 -1.25
CA HIS A 98 0.65 -5.08 -2.27
C HIS A 98 0.52 -3.83 -3.15
N ASP A 99 0.83 -3.98 -4.42
CA ASP A 99 0.79 -2.96 -5.45
C ASP A 99 1.96 -1.96 -5.50
N ILE A 100 2.34 -1.65 -6.74
CA ILE A 100 3.36 -0.65 -7.06
C ILE A 100 3.00 0.74 -6.53
N GLN A 101 1.71 1.04 -6.38
CA GLN A 101 1.19 2.36 -6.05
C GLN A 101 1.70 2.87 -4.70
N ILE A 102 1.82 1.98 -3.70
CA ILE A 102 2.32 2.31 -2.36
C ILE A 102 3.82 2.03 -2.21
N ALA A 103 4.44 1.30 -3.13
CA ALA A 103 5.82 0.81 -3.02
C ALA A 103 6.83 1.91 -2.73
N SER A 104 6.77 3.04 -3.46
CA SER A 104 7.68 4.16 -3.23
C SER A 104 7.57 4.77 -1.83
N SER A 105 6.36 4.72 -1.23
CA SER A 105 6.13 5.17 0.15
C SER A 105 6.75 4.21 1.16
N VAL A 106 6.66 2.89 0.89
CA VAL A 106 7.25 1.85 1.75
C VAL A 106 8.77 1.92 1.70
N PHE A 107 9.37 1.99 0.51
CA PHE A 107 10.82 2.12 0.37
C PHE A 107 11.35 3.39 1.05
N HIS A 108 10.60 4.49 0.97
CA HIS A 108 10.98 5.71 1.69
C HIS A 108 10.84 5.59 3.22
N ALA A 109 9.89 4.79 3.71
CA ALA A 109 9.68 4.54 5.13
C ALA A 109 10.67 3.54 5.73
N ASN A 110 11.15 2.58 4.93
CA ASN A 110 12.04 1.49 5.33
C ASN A 110 13.49 1.97 5.49
N LYS A 111 13.77 2.71 6.56
CA LYS A 111 15.10 3.28 6.84
C LYS A 111 16.09 2.26 7.39
N THR A 112 15.62 1.13 7.87
CA THR A 112 16.42 0.06 8.49
C THR A 112 16.71 -1.09 7.53
N ASN A 113 16.36 -0.94 6.25
CA ASN A 113 16.55 -1.94 5.20
C ASN A 113 15.95 -3.32 5.55
N ILE A 114 14.74 -3.31 6.13
CA ILE A 114 13.99 -4.54 6.37
C ILE A 114 13.77 -5.26 5.04
N PRO A 115 14.00 -6.58 4.96
CA PRO A 115 13.72 -7.37 3.77
C PRO A 115 12.29 -7.15 3.26
N THR A 116 12.14 -7.03 1.95
CA THR A 116 10.89 -6.61 1.34
C THR A 116 10.53 -7.49 0.15
N THR A 117 9.28 -7.97 0.13
CA THR A 117 8.64 -8.60 -1.01
C THR A 117 7.65 -7.61 -1.63
N LEU A 118 7.69 -7.45 -2.94
CA LEU A 118 6.74 -6.63 -3.69
C LEU A 118 5.89 -7.53 -4.59
N ASP A 119 4.59 -7.58 -4.32
CA ASP A 119 3.61 -8.27 -5.15
C ASP A 119 3.10 -7.31 -6.25
N LEU A 120 3.38 -7.66 -7.50
CA LEU A 120 2.96 -6.95 -8.69
C LEU A 120 1.98 -7.81 -9.48
N HIS A 121 0.73 -7.88 -9.06
CA HIS A 121 -0.29 -8.67 -9.74
C HIS A 121 -0.91 -8.00 -10.96
N GLU A 122 -0.68 -6.70 -11.15
CA GLU A 122 -1.14 -5.95 -12.31
C GLU A 122 0.04 -5.25 -13.00
N ASN A 123 0.09 -5.34 -14.33
CA ASN A 123 0.97 -4.47 -15.11
C ASN A 123 0.35 -3.07 -15.17
N ARG A 124 0.46 -2.33 -14.09
CA ARG A 124 -0.15 -0.99 -13.91
C ARG A 124 0.15 -0.03 -15.08
N PRO A 125 1.41 0.10 -15.58
CA PRO A 125 1.70 0.95 -16.73
C PRO A 125 0.89 0.60 -17.98
N GLU A 126 0.64 -0.67 -18.22
CA GLU A 126 -0.14 -1.10 -19.38
C GLU A 126 -1.64 -0.87 -19.19
N ILE A 127 -2.17 -1.20 -18.00
CA ILE A 127 -3.59 -0.99 -17.67
C ILE A 127 -3.96 0.49 -17.68
N MET A 128 -3.07 1.36 -17.20
CA MET A 128 -3.29 2.81 -17.20
C MET A 128 -3.56 3.40 -18.57
N LYS A 129 -3.04 2.79 -19.63
CA LYS A 129 -3.30 3.23 -21.03
C LYS A 129 -4.79 3.18 -21.40
N PHE A 130 -5.57 2.35 -20.73
CA PHE A 130 -7.01 2.19 -20.99
C PHE A 130 -7.90 3.12 -20.15
N TYR A 131 -7.34 3.81 -19.17
CA TYR A 131 -8.12 4.70 -18.32
C TYR A 131 -8.45 6.02 -19.02
N LYS A 132 -9.75 6.37 -19.09
CA LYS A 132 -10.22 7.62 -19.73
C LYS A 132 -9.54 8.88 -19.18
N HIS A 133 -9.33 8.95 -17.86
CA HIS A 133 -8.70 10.10 -17.22
C HIS A 133 -7.20 10.22 -17.54
N VAL A 134 -6.51 9.12 -17.81
CA VAL A 134 -5.10 9.11 -18.24
C VAL A 134 -4.99 9.59 -19.68
N ASN A 135 -5.97 9.25 -20.53
CA ASN A 135 -6.00 9.61 -21.96
C ASN A 135 -6.52 11.05 -22.19
N SER A 136 -6.99 11.76 -21.18
CA SER A 136 -7.30 13.18 -21.27
C SER A 136 -6.04 14.02 -21.51
N ASN A 137 -6.18 15.24 -22.06
CA ASN A 137 -5.03 16.13 -22.32
C ASN A 137 -4.20 16.38 -21.07
N LEU A 138 -4.83 16.64 -19.92
CA LEU A 138 -4.17 16.78 -18.63
C LEU A 138 -3.61 15.48 -18.11
N GLY A 139 -4.32 14.37 -18.31
CA GLY A 139 -3.91 13.03 -17.89
C GLY A 139 -2.61 12.59 -18.53
N LYS A 140 -2.44 12.82 -19.83
CA LYS A 140 -1.21 12.49 -20.58
C LYS A 140 0.02 13.22 -20.04
N ILE A 141 -0.14 14.43 -19.54
CA ILE A 141 0.95 15.23 -18.97
C ILE A 141 1.23 14.81 -17.52
N LEU A 142 0.19 14.65 -16.71
CA LEU A 142 0.31 14.45 -15.26
C LEU A 142 0.47 12.98 -14.86
N ILE A 143 -0.17 12.05 -15.60
CA ILE A 143 -0.22 10.62 -15.27
C ILE A 143 0.43 9.84 -16.42
N SER A 144 1.71 10.08 -16.68
CA SER A 144 2.40 9.34 -17.74
C SER A 144 2.65 7.89 -17.32
N PRO A 145 2.12 6.88 -18.07
CA PRO A 145 2.43 5.47 -17.80
C PRO A 145 3.92 5.14 -17.79
N GLN A 146 4.73 5.92 -18.52
CA GLN A 146 6.19 5.74 -18.55
C GLN A 146 6.85 6.03 -17.21
N LYS A 147 6.33 6.94 -16.39
CA LYS A 147 6.86 7.25 -15.05
C LYS A 147 6.70 6.07 -14.09
N TRP A 148 5.71 5.20 -14.33
CA TRP A 148 5.46 3.99 -13.57
C TRP A 148 6.36 2.81 -13.98
N LYS A 149 7.00 2.90 -15.15
CA LYS A 149 7.96 1.87 -15.61
C LYS A 149 9.35 2.01 -14.97
N ILE A 150 9.64 3.18 -14.42
CA ILE A 150 10.94 3.51 -13.83
C ILE A 150 10.94 3.29 -12.31
N ALA A 151 9.78 3.03 -11.73
CA ALA A 151 9.58 2.70 -10.32
C ALA A 151 9.71 1.19 -10.13
#